data_f75ce891dcc0c1bc189b36afb80fb7be
#
_entry.id   f75ce891dcc0c1bc189b36afb80fb7be
#
_cell.length_a   1.000
_cell.length_b   1.000
_cell.length_c   1.000
_cell.angle_alpha   90.00
_cell.angle_beta   90.00
_cell.angle_gamma   90.00
#
_symmetry.space_group_name_H-M   'P 1'
#
loop_
_entity.id
_entity.type
_entity.pdbx_description
1 polymer ?
#
loop_
_entity_poly.entity_id
_entity_poly.type
_entity_poly.pdbx_seq_one_letter_code
_entity_poly.pdbx_strand_id
1 'polypeptide(L)'
;MERQCEHIHLEHDGKLLLVDMSGNGPAIPKMGRVNWDGDGFLIRLPTPQEAEAMGLRWRQRRVNQFRLGKHDHTVIVAMPDISWPEHWAWKDALISDSAVDPVARESVYRTLHRVVSKVVITNPEGRILMAKVTRGFFTGCWTLPGGFVDYGEHPRKGAEREALEELGINISIADPKGESGEPVDGDDGALIQEAIFQQDGINWISFTYKCQADIAAEDIVPKDDEIEEARWFTKEDALGNAVSLFDIEAIHRVE
;
A
#
# COMPACT_ATOMS: atom_id res chain seq x y z
N MET A 1 19.14 24.32 15.46
CA MET A 1 18.24 24.68 14.35
C MET A 1 18.10 23.44 13.49
N GLU A 2 16.90 22.83 13.48
CA GLU A 2 16.57 21.78 12.54
C GLU A 2 16.51 22.41 11.15
N ARG A 3 17.33 21.92 10.21
CA ARG A 3 17.27 22.39 8.83
C ARG A 3 16.07 21.72 8.18
N GLN A 4 15.09 22.51 7.82
CA GLN A 4 14.01 22.09 6.94
C GLN A 4 14.59 21.99 5.51
N CYS A 5 14.67 20.79 4.97
CA CYS A 5 15.15 20.54 3.62
C CYS A 5 13.94 20.40 2.68
N GLU A 6 13.86 21.26 1.68
CA GLU A 6 12.77 21.24 0.70
C GLU A 6 13.26 20.62 -0.61
N HIS A 7 12.48 19.68 -1.14
CA HIS A 7 12.74 18.98 -2.39
C HIS A 7 11.50 18.97 -3.27
N ILE A 8 11.67 18.75 -4.56
CA ILE A 8 10.57 18.56 -5.48
C ILE A 8 10.67 17.20 -6.19
N HIS A 9 9.56 16.46 -6.16
CA HIS A 9 9.36 15.20 -6.87
C HIS A 9 8.51 15.49 -8.12
N LEU A 10 9.21 15.76 -9.22
CA LEU A 10 8.56 15.97 -10.52
C LEU A 10 8.43 14.63 -11.23
N GLU A 11 7.20 14.14 -11.32
CA GLU A 11 6.89 12.85 -11.95
C GLU A 11 5.90 13.04 -13.11
N HIS A 12 6.21 12.39 -14.23
CA HIS A 12 5.36 12.26 -15.40
C HIS A 12 5.30 10.80 -15.84
N ASP A 13 4.16 10.15 -15.64
CA ASP A 13 3.88 8.75 -16.03
C ASP A 13 4.99 7.75 -15.64
N GLY A 14 5.39 7.81 -14.38
CA GLY A 14 6.41 6.92 -13.81
C GLY A 14 7.86 7.33 -14.06
N LYS A 15 8.09 8.40 -14.83
CA LYS A 15 9.41 9.01 -15.00
C LYS A 15 9.62 10.15 -14.03
N LEU A 16 10.76 10.16 -13.35
CA LEU A 16 11.12 11.08 -12.28
C LEU A 16 12.34 11.90 -12.64
N LEU A 17 12.29 13.21 -12.41
CA LEU A 17 13.45 14.08 -12.50
C LEU A 17 14.37 13.86 -11.31
N LEU A 18 15.61 13.53 -11.60
CA LEU A 18 16.71 13.47 -10.65
C LEU A 18 17.83 14.38 -11.09
N VAL A 19 18.63 14.80 -10.13
CA VAL A 19 19.83 15.59 -10.34
C VAL A 19 21.05 14.93 -9.67
N ASP A 20 22.24 15.28 -10.13
CA ASP A 20 23.48 14.95 -9.42
C ASP A 20 23.59 15.77 -8.11
N MET A 21 24.63 15.55 -7.35
CA MET A 21 24.86 16.26 -6.09
C MET A 21 25.11 17.76 -6.26
N SER A 22 25.50 18.20 -7.47
CA SER A 22 25.68 19.61 -7.82
C SER A 22 24.40 20.29 -8.32
N GLY A 23 23.28 19.54 -8.46
CA GLY A 23 22.00 20.05 -8.94
C GLY A 23 21.85 20.03 -10.46
N ASN A 24 22.75 19.39 -11.19
CA ASN A 24 22.63 19.25 -12.64
C ASN A 24 21.79 18.03 -13.00
N GLY A 25 20.93 18.16 -13.98
CA GLY A 25 20.03 17.09 -14.41
C GLY A 25 19.55 17.23 -15.85
N PRO A 26 18.81 16.24 -16.36
CA PRO A 26 18.39 15.04 -15.66
C PRO A 26 19.54 14.03 -15.42
N ALA A 27 19.59 13.44 -14.23
CA ALA A 27 20.48 12.34 -13.87
C ALA A 27 19.74 11.00 -13.94
N ILE A 28 20.44 9.95 -14.38
CA ILE A 28 19.87 8.62 -14.53
C ILE A 28 20.65 7.64 -13.65
N PRO A 29 19.97 6.83 -12.80
CA PRO A 29 20.59 5.75 -12.04
C PRO A 29 21.19 4.71 -12.97
N LYS A 30 22.19 3.97 -12.49
CA LYS A 30 22.72 2.82 -13.22
C LYS A 30 21.62 1.75 -13.32
N MET A 31 21.61 1.02 -14.43
CA MET A 31 20.68 -0.11 -14.57
C MET A 31 21.02 -1.23 -13.59
N GLY A 32 19.97 -1.78 -12.96
CA GLY A 32 20.07 -2.87 -12.00
C GLY A 32 20.33 -2.40 -10.57
N ARG A 33 20.47 -3.37 -9.66
CA ARG A 33 20.83 -3.09 -8.27
C ARG A 33 22.30 -2.76 -8.18
N VAL A 34 22.63 -1.57 -7.71
CA VAL A 34 24.01 -1.13 -7.48
C VAL A 34 24.27 -1.13 -5.99
N ASN A 35 25.27 -1.92 -5.56
CA ASN A 35 25.85 -1.78 -4.23
C ASN A 35 26.85 -0.65 -4.30
N TRP A 36 26.52 0.49 -3.68
CA TRP A 36 27.38 1.65 -3.58
C TRP A 36 28.01 1.67 -2.17
N ASP A 37 29.32 1.61 -2.12
CA ASP A 37 30.16 1.59 -0.92
C ASP A 37 31.05 2.83 -0.78
N GLY A 38 30.80 3.85 -1.61
CA GLY A 38 31.48 5.13 -1.53
C GLY A 38 30.88 6.08 -0.50
N ASP A 39 31.58 7.17 -0.23
CA ASP A 39 31.10 8.23 0.66
C ASP A 39 30.05 9.10 -0.05
N GLY A 40 28.79 9.03 0.46
CA GLY A 40 27.68 9.84 0.00
C GLY A 40 26.86 9.24 -1.16
N PHE A 41 25.94 10.03 -1.66
CA PHE A 41 25.04 9.65 -2.75
C PHE A 41 25.44 10.36 -4.03
N LEU A 42 25.09 9.78 -5.19
CA LEU A 42 25.41 10.35 -6.50
C LEU A 42 24.23 11.11 -7.10
N ILE A 43 23.02 10.75 -6.72
CA ILE A 43 21.76 11.21 -7.36
C ILE A 43 20.74 11.51 -6.26
N ARG A 44 20.01 12.61 -6.44
CA ARG A 44 18.98 13.07 -5.50
C ARG A 44 17.78 13.72 -6.21
N LEU A 45 16.75 14.02 -5.45
CA LEU A 45 15.70 14.94 -5.91
C LEU A 45 16.25 16.36 -6.07
N PRO A 46 15.82 17.12 -7.08
CA PRO A 46 16.11 18.55 -7.16
C PRO A 46 15.39 19.33 -6.05
N THR A 47 15.91 20.50 -5.76
CA THR A 47 15.15 21.54 -5.06
C THR A 47 14.19 22.24 -6.03
N PRO A 48 13.14 22.93 -5.55
CA PRO A 48 12.30 23.74 -6.42
C PRO A 48 13.08 24.74 -7.27
N GLN A 49 14.09 25.40 -6.69
CA GLN A 49 14.92 26.40 -7.36
C GLN A 49 15.77 25.79 -8.49
N GLU A 50 16.29 24.57 -8.29
CA GLU A 50 17.01 23.84 -9.34
C GLU A 50 16.10 23.46 -10.50
N ALA A 51 14.88 23.01 -10.20
CA ALA A 51 13.90 22.72 -11.24
C ALA A 51 13.48 23.97 -12.01
N GLU A 52 13.30 25.10 -11.33
CA GLU A 52 13.03 26.41 -11.98
C GLU A 52 14.21 26.86 -12.86
N ALA A 53 15.45 26.68 -12.39
CA ALA A 53 16.64 27.01 -13.15
C ALA A 53 16.79 26.16 -14.44
N MET A 54 16.23 24.96 -14.46
CA MET A 54 16.10 24.11 -15.68
C MET A 54 14.96 24.56 -16.61
N GLY A 55 14.22 25.64 -16.26
CA GLY A 55 13.10 26.15 -17.05
C GLY A 55 11.81 25.36 -16.88
N LEU A 56 11.72 24.49 -15.88
CA LEU A 56 10.55 23.67 -15.64
C LEU A 56 9.47 24.46 -14.90
N ARG A 57 8.23 24.26 -15.33
CA ARG A 57 7.02 24.67 -14.61
C ARG A 57 6.25 23.43 -14.24
N TRP A 58 5.44 23.50 -13.17
CA TRP A 58 4.70 22.34 -12.69
C TRP A 58 3.41 22.73 -11.99
N ARG A 59 2.53 21.75 -11.85
CA ARG A 59 1.34 21.81 -11.02
C ARG A 59 1.54 20.90 -9.81
N GLN A 60 1.57 21.52 -8.62
CA GLN A 60 1.63 20.77 -7.37
C GLN A 60 0.42 19.86 -7.21
N ARG A 61 0.64 18.62 -6.78
CA ARG A 61 -0.40 17.64 -6.46
C ARG A 61 -0.58 17.49 -4.97
N ARG A 62 0.53 17.34 -4.23
CA ARG A 62 0.53 17.20 -2.78
C ARG A 62 1.89 17.58 -2.20
N VAL A 63 1.96 17.63 -0.86
CA VAL A 63 3.22 17.79 -0.13
C VAL A 63 3.33 16.60 0.83
N ASN A 64 4.46 15.92 0.79
CA ASN A 64 4.84 14.90 1.74
C ASN A 64 5.82 15.50 2.75
N GLN A 65 5.57 15.25 4.03
CA GLN A 65 6.48 15.58 5.11
C GLN A 65 6.87 14.31 5.84
N PHE A 66 8.16 14.11 6.05
CA PHE A 66 8.66 12.94 6.76
C PHE A 66 10.03 13.21 7.35
N ARG A 67 10.37 12.42 8.36
CA ARG A 67 11.67 12.49 9.04
C ARG A 67 12.57 11.35 8.58
N LEU A 68 13.80 11.71 8.18
CA LEU A 68 14.87 10.75 7.95
C LEU A 68 16.07 11.11 8.84
N GLY A 69 16.41 10.18 9.73
CA GLY A 69 17.45 10.44 10.73
C GLY A 69 17.08 11.61 11.64
N LYS A 70 17.86 12.69 11.58
CA LYS A 70 17.68 13.91 12.41
C LYS A 70 17.06 15.07 11.63
N HIS A 71 16.72 14.88 10.36
CA HIS A 71 16.26 15.95 9.47
C HIS A 71 14.80 15.75 9.09
N ASP A 72 14.04 16.85 9.13
CA ASP A 72 12.69 16.90 8.58
C ASP A 72 12.76 17.34 7.12
N HIS A 73 12.12 16.57 6.27
CA HIS A 73 12.09 16.79 4.82
C HIS A 73 10.68 17.13 4.37
N THR A 74 10.58 18.15 3.54
CA THR A 74 9.36 18.50 2.81
C THR A 74 9.60 18.20 1.34
N VAL A 75 8.75 17.36 0.76
CA VAL A 75 8.80 17.00 -0.66
C VAL A 75 7.52 17.42 -1.34
N ILE A 76 7.64 18.37 -2.25
CA ILE A 76 6.53 18.80 -3.12
C ILE A 76 6.40 17.77 -4.23
N VAL A 77 5.31 17.02 -4.27
CA VAL A 77 4.99 16.10 -5.36
C VAL A 77 4.18 16.83 -6.41
N ALA A 78 4.68 16.86 -7.62
CA ALA A 78 4.12 17.70 -8.68
C ALA A 78 4.23 17.06 -10.07
N MET A 79 3.34 17.47 -10.95
CA MET A 79 3.32 17.11 -12.38
C MET A 79 3.98 18.23 -13.17
N PRO A 80 5.06 17.97 -13.91
CA PRO A 80 5.68 18.98 -14.74
C PRO A 80 4.80 19.33 -15.97
N ASP A 81 4.88 20.58 -16.40
CA ASP A 81 4.23 21.08 -17.60
C ASP A 81 5.17 20.90 -18.81
N ILE A 82 5.37 19.64 -19.18
CA ILE A 82 6.21 19.23 -20.31
C ILE A 82 5.52 18.11 -21.10
N SER A 83 5.98 17.88 -22.32
CA SER A 83 5.71 16.64 -23.05
C SER A 83 6.48 15.48 -22.42
N TRP A 84 6.49 14.32 -23.08
CA TRP A 84 7.15 13.13 -22.57
C TRP A 84 8.64 13.35 -22.20
N PRO A 85 9.07 13.07 -20.94
CA PRO A 85 10.46 13.29 -20.50
C PRO A 85 11.35 12.09 -20.86
N GLU A 86 11.83 12.02 -22.09
CA GLU A 86 12.57 10.89 -22.62
C GLU A 86 13.79 10.53 -21.77
N HIS A 87 14.51 11.53 -21.26
CA HIS A 87 15.77 11.37 -20.53
C HIS A 87 15.61 11.33 -19.01
N TRP A 88 14.39 11.23 -18.48
CA TRP A 88 14.18 11.07 -17.06
C TRP A 88 14.22 9.60 -16.66
N ALA A 89 14.61 9.34 -15.41
CA ALA A 89 14.69 8.00 -14.86
C ALA A 89 13.32 7.37 -14.65
N TRP A 90 13.18 6.07 -14.85
CA TRP A 90 12.05 5.33 -14.32
C TRP A 90 12.13 5.26 -12.81
N LYS A 91 11.08 5.66 -12.09
CA LYS A 91 11.06 5.69 -10.62
C LYS A 91 11.28 4.32 -9.98
N ASP A 92 10.85 3.24 -10.63
CA ASP A 92 11.01 1.87 -10.13
C ASP A 92 12.49 1.45 -10.03
N ALA A 93 13.36 2.03 -10.85
CA ALA A 93 14.81 1.78 -10.79
C ALA A 93 15.49 2.37 -9.56
N LEU A 94 14.86 3.32 -8.88
CA LEU A 94 15.46 4.10 -7.77
C LEU A 94 15.50 3.37 -6.45
N ILE A 95 14.48 2.56 -6.16
CA ILE A 95 14.24 2.00 -4.82
C ILE A 95 15.38 1.08 -4.39
N SER A 96 16.01 0.39 -5.35
CA SER A 96 17.06 -0.60 -5.11
C SER A 96 18.47 -0.06 -5.31
N ASP A 97 18.65 1.19 -5.75
CA ASP A 97 19.96 1.78 -6.03
C ASP A 97 20.48 2.50 -4.79
N SER A 98 21.56 1.99 -4.19
CA SER A 98 22.20 2.57 -3.00
C SER A 98 22.91 3.90 -3.28
N ALA A 99 23.21 4.22 -4.55
CA ALA A 99 23.77 5.51 -4.95
C ALA A 99 22.72 6.64 -5.00
N VAL A 100 21.44 6.32 -4.86
CA VAL A 100 20.34 7.28 -4.79
C VAL A 100 20.09 7.71 -3.35
N ASP A 101 19.97 9.02 -3.14
CA ASP A 101 19.66 9.62 -1.84
C ASP A 101 18.40 8.99 -1.20
N PRO A 102 18.44 8.66 0.10
CA PRO A 102 17.31 8.09 0.81
C PRO A 102 16.01 8.92 0.72
N VAL A 103 16.11 10.26 0.64
CA VAL A 103 14.93 11.13 0.48
C VAL A 103 14.24 10.87 -0.86
N ALA A 104 15.00 10.67 -1.94
CA ALA A 104 14.45 10.33 -3.24
C ALA A 104 13.79 8.95 -3.23
N ARG A 105 14.43 7.95 -2.62
CA ARG A 105 13.86 6.60 -2.48
C ARG A 105 12.59 6.59 -1.63
N GLU A 106 12.59 7.30 -0.50
CA GLU A 106 11.41 7.43 0.36
C GLU A 106 10.28 8.17 -0.35
N SER A 107 10.59 9.22 -1.11
CA SER A 107 9.59 9.93 -1.90
C SER A 107 8.92 9.04 -2.96
N VAL A 108 9.70 8.20 -3.66
CA VAL A 108 9.16 7.21 -4.60
C VAL A 108 8.31 6.19 -3.87
N TYR A 109 8.80 5.64 -2.76
CA TYR A 109 8.07 4.68 -1.94
C TYR A 109 6.68 5.19 -1.53
N ARG A 110 6.56 6.49 -1.24
CA ARG A 110 5.29 7.17 -0.94
C ARG A 110 4.40 7.44 -2.14
N THR A 111 4.84 7.14 -3.36
CA THR A 111 4.02 7.22 -4.58
C THR A 111 3.55 5.86 -5.08
N LEU A 112 4.02 4.77 -4.45
CA LEU A 112 3.58 3.42 -4.79
C LEU A 112 2.17 3.15 -4.25
N HIS A 113 1.46 2.29 -4.97
CA HIS A 113 0.20 1.74 -4.48
C HIS A 113 0.48 0.47 -3.69
N ARG A 114 -0.19 0.31 -2.56
CA ARG A 114 -0.19 -0.92 -1.78
C ARG A 114 -1.53 -1.60 -1.96
N VAL A 115 -1.48 -2.80 -2.47
CA VAL A 115 -2.67 -3.60 -2.70
C VAL A 115 -2.86 -4.52 -1.52
N VAL A 116 -4.06 -4.46 -0.93
CA VAL A 116 -4.50 -5.36 0.14
C VAL A 116 -5.79 -6.04 -0.25
N SER A 117 -6.00 -7.24 0.25
CA SER A 117 -7.25 -7.95 0.11
C SER A 117 -7.78 -8.33 1.49
N LYS A 118 -9.10 -8.27 1.62
CA LYS A 118 -9.81 -8.57 2.86
C LYS A 118 -11.04 -9.42 2.57
N VAL A 119 -11.55 -10.08 3.59
CA VAL A 119 -12.76 -10.87 3.46
C VAL A 119 -13.70 -10.68 4.66
N VAL A 120 -14.97 -10.45 4.38
CA VAL A 120 -16.06 -10.56 5.36
C VAL A 120 -16.51 -12.01 5.35
N ILE A 121 -16.12 -12.75 6.38
CA ILE A 121 -16.54 -14.14 6.58
C ILE A 121 -17.76 -14.13 7.47
N THR A 122 -18.87 -14.68 6.97
CA THR A 122 -20.10 -14.82 7.77
C THR A 122 -20.38 -16.29 8.07
N ASN A 123 -20.84 -16.59 9.29
CA ASN A 123 -21.32 -17.91 9.63
C ASN A 123 -22.83 -18.05 9.31
N PRO A 124 -23.43 -19.27 9.45
CA PRO A 124 -24.86 -19.47 9.18
C PRO A 124 -25.82 -18.61 10.01
N GLU A 125 -25.38 -18.14 11.19
CA GLU A 125 -26.15 -17.22 12.05
C GLU A 125 -25.98 -15.74 11.64
N GLY A 126 -25.25 -15.44 10.55
CA GLY A 126 -24.99 -14.08 10.08
C GLY A 126 -23.98 -13.29 10.93
N ARG A 127 -23.19 -13.98 11.76
CA ARG A 127 -22.11 -13.34 12.53
C ARG A 127 -20.88 -13.18 11.66
N ILE A 128 -20.12 -12.12 11.91
CA ILE A 128 -18.92 -11.74 11.17
C ILE A 128 -17.69 -12.12 11.97
N LEU A 129 -16.72 -12.79 11.34
CA LEU A 129 -15.44 -13.11 11.94
C LEU A 129 -14.51 -11.91 11.86
N MET A 130 -13.97 -11.51 13.02
CA MET A 130 -12.94 -10.47 13.12
C MET A 130 -11.74 -10.98 13.89
N ALA A 131 -10.58 -10.40 13.60
CA ALA A 131 -9.30 -10.70 14.22
C ALA A 131 -8.73 -9.46 14.92
N LYS A 132 -8.16 -9.64 16.13
CA LYS A 132 -7.47 -8.59 16.88
C LYS A 132 -5.99 -8.66 16.61
N VAL A 133 -5.45 -7.60 16.04
CA VAL A 133 -4.08 -7.56 15.50
C VAL A 133 -3.05 -7.24 16.58
N THR A 134 -1.91 -7.98 16.63
CA THR A 134 -0.82 -7.74 17.59
C THR A 134 0.29 -6.84 17.05
N ARG A 135 0.42 -6.70 15.74
CA ARG A 135 1.50 -5.94 15.09
C ARG A 135 1.01 -5.13 13.90
N GLY A 136 1.83 -4.20 13.45
CA GLY A 136 1.56 -3.40 12.27
C GLY A 136 0.69 -2.18 12.55
N PHE A 137 0.01 -1.69 11.51
CA PHE A 137 -0.70 -0.42 11.54
C PHE A 137 -1.92 -0.42 12.48
N PHE A 138 -2.61 -1.55 12.58
CA PHE A 138 -3.83 -1.72 13.40
C PHE A 138 -3.59 -2.48 14.70
N THR A 139 -2.38 -2.42 15.27
CA THR A 139 -2.05 -3.08 16.54
C THR A 139 -3.08 -2.79 17.62
N GLY A 140 -3.63 -3.84 18.25
CA GLY A 140 -4.65 -3.76 19.30
C GLY A 140 -6.08 -3.53 18.80
N CYS A 141 -6.28 -3.39 17.49
CA CYS A 141 -7.59 -3.16 16.89
C CYS A 141 -8.20 -4.45 16.31
N TRP A 142 -9.53 -4.49 16.25
CA TRP A 142 -10.28 -5.50 15.54
C TRP A 142 -10.39 -5.14 14.05
N THR A 143 -10.05 -6.08 13.19
CA THR A 143 -10.09 -5.94 11.73
C THR A 143 -10.74 -7.15 11.08
N LEU A 144 -11.20 -6.97 9.85
CA LEU A 144 -11.52 -8.11 8.99
C LEU A 144 -10.22 -8.85 8.62
N PRO A 145 -10.24 -10.20 8.49
CA PRO A 145 -9.10 -10.96 8.00
C PRO A 145 -8.61 -10.45 6.64
N GLY A 146 -7.31 -10.37 6.47
CA GLY A 146 -6.71 -9.91 5.22
C GLY A 146 -5.41 -9.14 5.38
N GLY A 147 -4.66 -9.07 4.30
CA GLY A 147 -3.34 -8.47 4.26
C GLY A 147 -2.90 -8.05 2.86
N PHE A 148 -1.59 -7.99 2.65
CA PHE A 148 -1.03 -7.63 1.37
C PHE A 148 -1.27 -8.72 0.32
N VAL A 149 -1.59 -8.28 -0.90
CA VAL A 149 -1.62 -9.17 -2.07
C VAL A 149 -0.20 -9.42 -2.54
N ASP A 150 0.17 -10.67 -2.73
CA ASP A 150 1.49 -11.08 -3.17
C ASP A 150 1.73 -10.79 -4.66
N TYR A 151 3.00 -10.80 -5.06
CA TYR A 151 3.37 -10.59 -6.46
C TYR A 151 2.79 -11.68 -7.37
N GLY A 152 1.99 -11.25 -8.35
CA GLY A 152 1.33 -12.16 -9.29
C GLY A 152 0.11 -12.89 -8.75
N GLU A 153 -0.30 -12.57 -7.53
CA GLU A 153 -1.49 -13.13 -6.89
C GLU A 153 -2.74 -12.31 -7.25
N HIS A 154 -3.85 -12.99 -7.50
CA HIS A 154 -5.14 -12.33 -7.62
C HIS A 154 -5.67 -11.96 -6.23
N PRO A 155 -6.25 -10.74 -5.99
CA PRO A 155 -6.70 -10.32 -4.67
C PRO A 155 -7.67 -11.29 -3.97
N ARG A 156 -8.52 -12.00 -4.72
CA ARG A 156 -9.42 -13.04 -4.20
C ARG A 156 -8.64 -14.19 -3.54
N LYS A 157 -7.56 -14.64 -4.19
CA LYS A 157 -6.67 -15.68 -3.64
C LYS A 157 -5.85 -15.17 -2.47
N GLY A 158 -5.44 -13.90 -2.51
CA GLY A 158 -4.81 -13.24 -1.37
C GLY A 158 -5.71 -13.25 -0.13
N ALA A 159 -7.00 -12.95 -0.27
CA ALA A 159 -7.94 -12.99 0.85
C ALA A 159 -8.14 -14.41 1.42
N GLU A 160 -8.18 -15.45 0.56
CA GLU A 160 -8.23 -16.85 0.98
C GLU A 160 -6.95 -17.27 1.72
N ARG A 161 -5.77 -16.89 1.20
CA ARG A 161 -4.46 -17.17 1.80
C ARG A 161 -4.32 -16.49 3.17
N GLU A 162 -4.67 -15.20 3.27
CA GLU A 162 -4.60 -14.47 4.54
C GLU A 162 -5.51 -15.09 5.62
N ALA A 163 -6.72 -15.52 5.27
CA ALA A 163 -7.60 -16.22 6.21
C ALA A 163 -6.97 -17.53 6.73
N LEU A 164 -6.25 -18.25 5.86
CA LEU A 164 -5.51 -19.45 6.27
C LEU A 164 -4.28 -19.08 7.13
N GLU A 165 -3.52 -18.08 6.75
CA GLU A 165 -2.30 -17.68 7.45
C GLU A 165 -2.57 -17.06 8.82
N GLU A 166 -3.56 -16.14 8.90
CA GLU A 166 -3.90 -15.43 10.12
C GLU A 166 -4.72 -16.26 11.11
N LEU A 167 -5.62 -17.11 10.60
CA LEU A 167 -6.66 -17.77 11.41
C LEU A 167 -6.68 -19.30 11.31
N GLY A 168 -5.82 -19.89 10.49
CA GLY A 168 -5.78 -21.33 10.28
C GLY A 168 -7.00 -21.92 9.54
N ILE A 169 -7.83 -21.09 8.94
CA ILE A 169 -9.10 -21.51 8.32
C ILE A 169 -9.01 -21.52 6.79
N ASN A 170 -9.54 -22.57 6.19
CA ASN A 170 -9.70 -22.66 4.74
C ASN A 170 -11.07 -22.14 4.34
N ILE A 171 -11.09 -21.07 3.57
CA ILE A 171 -12.30 -20.51 2.98
C ILE A 171 -12.24 -20.60 1.45
N SER A 172 -13.39 -20.51 0.82
CA SER A 172 -13.49 -20.44 -0.64
C SER A 172 -14.41 -19.27 -1.00
N ILE A 173 -13.87 -18.34 -1.79
CA ILE A 173 -14.60 -17.17 -2.25
C ILE A 173 -15.15 -17.48 -3.65
N ALA A 174 -16.46 -17.32 -3.84
CA ALA A 174 -17.10 -17.59 -5.12
C ALA A 174 -16.44 -16.81 -6.27
N ASP A 175 -16.18 -17.53 -7.36
CA ASP A 175 -15.53 -17.01 -8.58
C ASP A 175 -16.12 -17.70 -9.81
N PRO A 176 -17.42 -17.55 -10.10
CA PRO A 176 -18.10 -18.30 -11.14
C PRO A 176 -17.54 -18.05 -12.55
N LYS A 177 -16.81 -16.96 -12.73
CA LYS A 177 -16.13 -16.62 -14.01
C LYS A 177 -14.71 -17.14 -14.10
N GLY A 178 -14.12 -17.64 -13.00
CA GLY A 178 -12.74 -18.10 -12.97
C GLY A 178 -11.70 -16.98 -13.15
N GLU A 179 -12.00 -15.76 -12.68
CA GLU A 179 -11.09 -14.60 -12.82
C GLU A 179 -9.79 -14.77 -12.01
N SER A 180 -9.84 -15.55 -10.93
CA SER A 180 -8.70 -15.83 -10.06
C SER A 180 -8.06 -17.22 -10.29
N GLY A 181 -8.51 -17.96 -11.27
CA GLY A 181 -8.05 -19.32 -11.59
C GLY A 181 -9.20 -20.24 -11.99
N GLU A 182 -9.31 -21.42 -11.37
CA GLU A 182 -10.42 -22.32 -11.63
C GLU A 182 -11.73 -21.74 -11.08
N PRO A 183 -12.85 -21.86 -11.84
CA PRO A 183 -14.14 -21.39 -11.37
C PRO A 183 -14.57 -22.05 -10.05
N VAL A 184 -15.16 -21.24 -9.18
CA VAL A 184 -15.74 -21.65 -7.90
C VAL A 184 -17.22 -21.26 -7.89
N ASP A 185 -18.10 -22.23 -7.69
CA ASP A 185 -19.54 -22.00 -7.65
C ASP A 185 -19.92 -21.02 -6.54
N GLY A 186 -20.93 -20.20 -6.80
CA GLY A 186 -21.49 -19.28 -5.81
C GLY A 186 -21.96 -17.96 -6.41
N ASP A 187 -22.07 -16.96 -5.54
CA ASP A 187 -22.54 -15.63 -5.89
C ASP A 187 -21.49 -14.83 -6.68
N ASP A 188 -21.82 -14.39 -7.88
CA ASP A 188 -21.00 -13.51 -8.70
C ASP A 188 -20.70 -12.15 -8.04
N GLY A 189 -21.49 -11.76 -7.03
CA GLY A 189 -21.29 -10.58 -6.18
C GLY A 189 -20.37 -10.81 -4.98
N ALA A 190 -19.46 -11.78 -5.00
CA ALA A 190 -18.53 -12.00 -3.89
C ALA A 190 -17.56 -10.83 -3.65
N LEU A 191 -17.14 -10.11 -4.68
CA LEU A 191 -16.44 -8.83 -4.54
C LEU A 191 -17.42 -7.75 -4.13
N ILE A 192 -17.33 -7.28 -2.89
CA ILE A 192 -18.28 -6.30 -2.34
C ILE A 192 -17.74 -4.88 -2.26
N GLN A 193 -16.42 -4.71 -2.33
CA GLN A 193 -15.81 -3.40 -2.24
C GLN A 193 -14.47 -3.33 -2.95
N GLU A 194 -14.29 -2.27 -3.73
CA GLU A 194 -13.01 -1.73 -4.17
C GLU A 194 -12.87 -0.34 -3.57
N ALA A 195 -11.78 -0.06 -2.88
CA ALA A 195 -11.59 1.22 -2.23
C ALA A 195 -10.14 1.70 -2.31
N ILE A 196 -9.98 3.00 -2.41
CA ILE A 196 -8.67 3.67 -2.36
C ILE A 196 -8.70 4.68 -1.23
N PHE A 197 -7.66 4.67 -0.39
CA PHE A 197 -7.43 5.75 0.54
C PHE A 197 -5.96 6.14 0.64
N GLN A 198 -5.73 7.35 1.12
CA GLN A 198 -4.38 7.88 1.32
C GLN A 198 -4.13 8.09 2.81
N GLN A 199 -3.00 7.60 3.26
CA GLN A 199 -2.50 7.88 4.59
C GLN A 199 -0.99 8.05 4.57
N ASP A 200 -0.49 9.12 5.19
CA ASP A 200 0.93 9.45 5.26
C ASP A 200 1.66 9.44 3.91
N GLY A 201 0.95 9.86 2.86
CA GLY A 201 1.47 9.88 1.49
C GLY A 201 1.47 8.53 0.78
N ILE A 202 0.94 7.48 1.39
CA ILE A 202 0.83 6.14 0.80
C ILE A 202 -0.58 5.93 0.27
N ASN A 203 -0.70 5.41 -0.96
CA ASN A 203 -1.97 4.95 -1.52
C ASN A 203 -2.19 3.48 -1.19
N TRP A 204 -3.32 3.20 -0.58
CA TRP A 204 -3.81 1.85 -0.33
C TRP A 204 -4.96 1.54 -1.27
N ILE A 205 -4.92 0.40 -1.93
CA ILE A 205 -6.02 -0.14 -2.74
C ILE A 205 -6.47 -1.40 -2.05
N SER A 206 -7.74 -1.46 -1.64
CA SER A 206 -8.32 -2.62 -0.97
C SER A 206 -9.39 -3.26 -1.85
N PHE A 207 -9.29 -4.58 -1.99
CA PHE A 207 -10.33 -5.43 -2.52
C PHE A 207 -10.93 -6.22 -1.36
N THR A 208 -12.23 -6.05 -1.11
CA THR A 208 -12.90 -6.79 -0.04
C THR A 208 -13.94 -7.72 -0.61
N TYR A 209 -13.85 -8.97 -0.21
CA TYR A 209 -14.74 -10.04 -0.62
C TYR A 209 -15.68 -10.44 0.51
N LYS A 210 -16.73 -11.17 0.18
CA LYS A 210 -17.59 -11.88 1.15
C LYS A 210 -17.58 -13.36 0.86
N CYS A 211 -17.64 -14.15 1.91
CA CYS A 211 -17.95 -15.57 1.81
C CYS A 211 -18.73 -16.02 3.05
N GLN A 212 -19.42 -17.15 2.92
CA GLN A 212 -20.06 -17.81 4.04
C GLN A 212 -19.28 -19.07 4.39
N ALA A 213 -18.98 -19.27 5.67
CA ALA A 213 -18.27 -20.43 6.15
C ALA A 213 -18.85 -20.90 7.49
N ASP A 214 -19.15 -22.19 7.59
CA ASP A 214 -19.59 -22.84 8.83
C ASP A 214 -18.35 -23.38 9.56
N ILE A 215 -17.73 -22.52 10.39
CA ILE A 215 -16.49 -22.81 11.12
C ILE A 215 -16.76 -22.65 12.61
N ALA A 216 -16.53 -23.70 13.37
CA ALA A 216 -16.65 -23.65 14.83
C ALA A 216 -15.55 -22.75 15.44
N ALA A 217 -15.85 -22.09 16.55
CA ALA A 217 -14.90 -21.17 17.18
C ALA A 217 -13.59 -21.87 17.62
N GLU A 218 -13.68 -23.15 18.00
CA GLU A 218 -12.55 -24.00 18.36
C GLU A 218 -11.64 -24.41 17.21
N ASP A 219 -12.12 -24.32 15.96
CA ASP A 219 -11.35 -24.60 14.75
C ASP A 219 -10.57 -23.37 14.23
N ILE A 220 -10.80 -22.20 14.83
CA ILE A 220 -10.07 -20.99 14.51
C ILE A 220 -8.76 -20.99 15.32
N VAL A 221 -7.64 -20.98 14.62
CA VAL A 221 -6.30 -21.00 15.21
C VAL A 221 -5.56 -19.71 14.84
N PRO A 222 -5.70 -18.63 15.64
CA PRO A 222 -5.00 -17.39 15.40
C PRO A 222 -3.48 -17.58 15.36
N LYS A 223 -2.80 -16.91 14.45
CA LYS A 223 -1.34 -16.93 14.35
C LYS A 223 -0.73 -16.08 15.47
N ASP A 224 -0.04 -16.71 16.41
CA ASP A 224 0.42 -16.13 17.68
C ASP A 224 1.21 -14.81 17.57
N ASP A 225 2.00 -14.63 16.50
CA ASP A 225 2.83 -13.44 16.31
C ASP A 225 2.12 -12.30 15.55
N GLU A 226 0.87 -12.50 15.14
CA GLU A 226 0.12 -11.58 14.28
C GLU A 226 -1.27 -11.26 14.80
N ILE A 227 -1.98 -12.27 15.31
CA ILE A 227 -3.36 -12.18 15.81
C ILE A 227 -3.42 -12.58 17.27
N GLU A 228 -3.88 -11.66 18.13
CA GLU A 228 -4.10 -11.90 19.56
C GLU A 228 -5.30 -12.81 19.81
N GLU A 229 -6.36 -12.59 19.03
CA GLU A 229 -7.64 -13.23 19.21
C GLU A 229 -8.49 -13.13 17.96
N ALA A 230 -9.37 -14.11 17.71
CA ALA A 230 -10.39 -14.06 16.69
C ALA A 230 -11.78 -14.41 17.28
N ARG A 231 -12.82 -13.70 16.87
CA ARG A 231 -14.18 -13.90 17.39
C ARG A 231 -15.25 -13.66 16.33
N TRP A 232 -16.37 -14.32 16.53
CA TRP A 232 -17.62 -14.08 15.82
C TRP A 232 -18.42 -12.94 16.48
N PHE A 233 -18.68 -11.88 15.73
CA PHE A 233 -19.42 -10.70 16.16
C PHE A 233 -20.80 -10.64 15.51
N THR A 234 -21.78 -10.06 16.17
CA THR A 234 -22.97 -9.56 15.47
C THR A 234 -22.56 -8.42 14.53
N LYS A 235 -23.34 -8.13 13.51
CA LYS A 235 -23.05 -7.02 12.59
C LYS A 235 -22.91 -5.68 13.34
N GLU A 236 -23.75 -5.44 14.35
CA GLU A 236 -23.70 -4.24 15.19
C GLU A 236 -22.40 -4.16 16.00
N ASP A 237 -22.01 -5.26 16.66
CA ASP A 237 -20.78 -5.32 17.42
C ASP A 237 -19.55 -5.22 16.52
N ALA A 238 -19.57 -5.83 15.34
CA ALA A 238 -18.50 -5.72 14.35
C ALA A 238 -18.28 -4.26 13.93
N LEU A 239 -19.35 -3.53 13.62
CA LEU A 239 -19.30 -2.10 13.31
C LEU A 239 -18.80 -1.26 14.48
N GLY A 240 -19.18 -1.61 15.71
CA GLY A 240 -18.75 -0.92 16.92
C GLY A 240 -17.27 -1.11 17.26
N ASN A 241 -16.66 -2.19 16.80
CA ASN A 241 -15.26 -2.53 17.07
C ASN A 241 -14.31 -2.24 15.89
N ALA A 242 -14.83 -2.18 14.66
CA ALA A 242 -14.02 -1.89 13.48
C ALA A 242 -13.51 -0.44 13.51
N VAL A 243 -12.22 -0.24 13.24
CA VAL A 243 -11.59 1.08 13.19
C VAL A 243 -11.18 1.50 11.77
N SER A 244 -10.99 0.53 10.89
CA SER A 244 -10.65 0.76 9.50
C SER A 244 -11.88 1.19 8.71
N LEU A 245 -11.77 2.31 7.98
CA LEU A 245 -12.85 2.74 7.08
C LEU A 245 -13.20 1.67 6.03
N PHE A 246 -12.24 0.89 5.58
CA PHE A 246 -12.48 -0.24 4.68
C PHE A 246 -13.37 -1.30 5.31
N ASP A 247 -13.08 -1.65 6.57
CA ASP A 247 -13.81 -2.70 7.29
C ASP A 247 -15.24 -2.23 7.57
N ILE A 248 -15.40 -1.01 8.06
CA ILE A 248 -16.72 -0.42 8.35
C ILE A 248 -17.59 -0.40 7.08
N GLU A 249 -17.08 0.12 5.98
CA GLU A 249 -17.77 0.18 4.70
C GLU A 249 -18.13 -1.23 4.17
N ALA A 250 -17.20 -2.18 4.27
CA ALA A 250 -17.42 -3.55 3.83
C ALA A 250 -18.51 -4.26 4.67
N ILE A 251 -18.46 -4.11 6.00
CA ILE A 251 -19.44 -4.68 6.92
C ILE A 251 -20.84 -4.10 6.63
N HIS A 252 -20.95 -2.81 6.31
CA HIS A 252 -22.24 -2.22 5.92
C HIS A 252 -22.85 -2.86 4.67
N ARG A 253 -22.03 -3.31 3.71
CA ARG A 253 -22.46 -3.88 2.43
C ARG A 253 -22.84 -5.36 2.49
N VAL A 254 -22.58 -6.05 3.59
CA VAL A 254 -23.04 -7.44 3.80
C VAL A 254 -24.42 -7.41 4.44
N GLU A 255 -25.34 -8.18 3.90
CA GLU A 255 -26.71 -8.33 4.43
C GLU A 255 -26.74 -9.19 5.69
#